data_b1a103ae24821db1dcc00c585fb64923
#
_entry.id   b1a103ae24821db1dcc00c585fb64923
#
_cell.length_a   1.000
_cell.length_b   1.000
_cell.length_c   1.000
_cell.angle_alpha   90.00
_cell.angle_beta   90.00
_cell.angle_gamma   90.00
#
_symmetry.space_group_name_H-M   'P 1'
#
loop_
_entity.id
_entity.type
_entity.pdbx_description
1 polymer ?
#
loop_
_entity_poly.entity_id
_entity_poly.type
_entity_poly.pdbx_seq_one_letter_code
_entity_poly.pdbx_strand_id
1 'polypeptide(L)'
;MPRHCLACLGLIAALPFIAAADPVADFAARFHDETLRVDYYHSGDADEEAIALDQVYRQGAWAGSRVHLVDDLDLGNYYGYLYDAETGRLLWSRGFDSYFGEYRTTGPAAEGVWRTYHETVLAPCPRRPCEFVLAVRGDDDVLAEIFRAPIDPDHFAVRREPLRNDVLVVPVHTSGDPHAVVDIAILGEGYTRDQAGKFEADLRRFAAAMLDHEPYASHADRFNIWGVLAPSQDPGCDEPSRGVGARTALGCSFDSFGSERYLLTENNRALHDVAAHAPCDALSIMVNHDRYGGGGIYNFFNTFTTDNQWSEYVFLHEFGHHFAGLADEYYTSQTAYDEFYPASREPREANITRLLGASGLKWADLATAGTVVPTPWEKAGYDAMDREYQQTRTAINDRVAELMRAGAPAGEIAAAKAEGEDLSRSHQERVDAYFARSRFRGQVGAFEGAGYCSEGMYRAELDCIMFTKGVKPFCAACRRGILRVIERHGE
;
A
#
# COMPACT_ATOMS: atom_id res chain seq x y z
N MET A 1 -44.47 71.82 19.57
CA MET A 1 -43.93 70.59 20.10
C MET A 1 -42.96 70.05 19.06
N PRO A 2 -41.61 70.11 19.24
CA PRO A 2 -40.68 69.63 18.27
C PRO A 2 -40.33 68.14 18.57
N ARG A 3 -40.29 67.33 17.52
CA ARG A 3 -39.87 65.97 17.53
C ARG A 3 -38.35 65.93 17.47
N HIS A 4 -37.69 65.29 18.48
CA HIS A 4 -36.27 65.00 18.47
C HIS A 4 -36.00 63.74 17.65
N CYS A 5 -35.18 63.88 16.61
CA CYS A 5 -34.66 62.82 15.82
C CYS A 5 -33.34 62.32 16.51
N LEU A 6 -33.33 61.13 17.11
CA LEU A 6 -32.09 60.47 17.58
C LEU A 6 -31.37 59.80 16.38
N ALA A 7 -30.21 60.31 16.04
CA ALA A 7 -29.32 59.66 15.10
C ALA A 7 -28.57 58.56 15.83
N CYS A 8 -28.82 57.29 15.50
CA CYS A 8 -27.99 56.16 15.92
C CYS A 8 -26.71 56.13 15.07
N LEU A 9 -25.57 56.53 15.64
CA LEU A 9 -24.26 56.22 15.06
C LEU A 9 -23.96 54.73 15.32
N GLY A 10 -24.04 53.92 14.27
CA GLY A 10 -23.57 52.53 14.29
C GLY A 10 -22.04 52.50 14.30
N LEU A 11 -21.44 52.07 15.41
CA LEU A 11 -20.01 51.71 15.50
C LEU A 11 -19.83 50.41 14.70
N ILE A 12 -19.24 50.48 13.50
CA ILE A 12 -18.75 49.32 12.77
C ILE A 12 -17.42 48.94 13.44
N ALA A 13 -17.46 47.93 14.32
CA ALA A 13 -16.26 47.28 14.82
C ALA A 13 -15.60 46.52 13.68
N ALA A 14 -14.46 47.00 13.22
CA ALA A 14 -13.58 46.26 12.31
C ALA A 14 -13.05 45.03 13.05
N LEU A 15 -13.53 43.85 12.70
CA LEU A 15 -12.93 42.58 13.13
C LEU A 15 -11.50 42.53 12.57
N PRO A 16 -10.50 42.20 13.39
CA PRO A 16 -9.14 42.05 12.89
C PRO A 16 -9.14 40.92 11.87
N PHE A 17 -8.63 41.20 10.67
CA PHE A 17 -8.30 40.19 9.67
C PHE A 17 -7.18 39.35 10.28
N ILE A 18 -7.51 38.16 10.82
CA ILE A 18 -6.52 37.15 11.18
C ILE A 18 -5.96 36.66 9.85
N ALA A 19 -4.77 37.11 9.47
CA ALA A 19 -4.04 36.56 8.36
C ALA A 19 -3.95 35.05 8.59
N ALA A 20 -4.36 34.24 7.60
CA ALA A 20 -4.15 32.80 7.66
C ALA A 20 -2.64 32.58 7.87
N ALA A 21 -2.28 31.80 8.88
CA ALA A 21 -0.88 31.48 9.13
C ALA A 21 -0.33 30.74 7.91
N ASP A 22 0.90 31.08 7.47
CA ASP A 22 1.61 30.36 6.44
C ASP A 22 1.83 28.91 6.93
N PRO A 23 1.27 27.87 6.26
CA PRO A 23 1.36 26.49 6.72
C PRO A 23 2.82 25.99 6.83
N VAL A 24 3.70 26.42 5.91
CA VAL A 24 5.13 26.03 5.91
C VAL A 24 5.86 26.67 7.11
N ALA A 25 5.56 27.94 7.43
CA ALA A 25 6.09 28.58 8.63
C ALA A 25 5.56 27.92 9.92
N ASP A 26 4.32 27.45 9.91
CA ASP A 26 3.72 26.70 11.02
C ASP A 26 4.39 25.33 11.21
N PHE A 27 4.70 24.60 10.13
CA PHE A 27 5.51 23.37 10.17
C PHE A 27 6.87 23.63 10.82
N ALA A 28 7.64 24.59 10.32
CA ALA A 28 8.97 24.91 10.82
C ALA A 28 8.99 25.34 12.31
N ALA A 29 7.88 25.92 12.81
CA ALA A 29 7.72 26.26 14.21
C ALA A 29 7.48 25.04 15.11
N ARG A 30 6.93 23.94 14.59
CA ARG A 30 6.54 22.76 15.37
C ARG A 30 7.42 21.55 15.14
N PHE A 31 8.00 21.41 13.96
CA PHE A 31 8.75 20.22 13.57
C PHE A 31 10.19 20.59 13.16
N HIS A 32 11.07 19.62 13.31
CA HIS A 32 12.34 19.56 12.61
C HIS A 32 12.10 18.96 11.23
N ASP A 33 12.93 19.32 10.27
CA ASP A 33 12.96 18.67 8.97
C ASP A 33 13.72 17.33 9.05
N GLU A 34 13.20 16.45 9.88
CA GLU A 34 13.71 15.12 10.18
C GLU A 34 12.55 14.17 10.44
N THR A 35 12.78 12.89 10.21
CA THR A 35 11.79 11.85 10.46
C THR A 35 11.88 11.35 11.91
N LEU A 36 10.73 11.35 12.60
CA LEU A 36 10.51 10.59 13.82
C LEU A 36 10.04 9.20 13.42
N ARG A 37 10.85 8.17 13.64
CA ARG A 37 10.50 6.76 13.45
C ARG A 37 10.14 6.17 14.80
N VAL A 38 8.94 5.61 14.90
CA VAL A 38 8.45 4.95 16.12
C VAL A 38 8.26 3.47 15.81
N ASP A 39 9.18 2.65 16.33
CA ASP A 39 9.15 1.19 16.22
C ASP A 39 8.40 0.58 17.40
N TYR A 40 7.55 -0.39 17.14
CA TYR A 40 6.78 -1.09 18.17
C TYR A 40 6.56 -2.56 17.80
N TYR A 41 6.22 -3.35 18.80
CA TYR A 41 5.72 -4.71 18.62
C TYR A 41 4.21 -4.71 18.67
N HIS A 42 3.59 -5.39 17.71
CA HIS A 42 2.17 -5.62 17.61
C HIS A 42 1.90 -7.11 17.76
N SER A 43 1.15 -7.49 18.78
CA SER A 43 0.93 -8.90 19.16
C SER A 43 -0.56 -9.17 19.30
N GLY A 44 -1.01 -10.37 18.95
CA GLY A 44 -2.41 -10.75 19.15
C GLY A 44 -2.88 -11.87 18.22
N ASP A 45 -4.17 -11.98 18.11
CA ASP A 45 -4.93 -12.88 17.24
C ASP A 45 -6.07 -12.11 16.53
N ALA A 46 -7.15 -12.77 16.13
CA ALA A 46 -8.27 -12.10 15.45
C ALA A 46 -9.07 -11.17 16.38
N ASP A 47 -9.16 -11.51 17.67
CA ASP A 47 -10.04 -10.85 18.63
C ASP A 47 -9.29 -9.86 19.54
N GLU A 48 -8.04 -10.16 19.90
CA GLU A 48 -7.27 -9.39 20.86
C GLU A 48 -5.95 -8.90 20.26
N GLU A 49 -5.57 -7.66 20.61
CA GLU A 49 -4.30 -7.06 20.19
C GLU A 49 -3.63 -6.29 21.32
N ALA A 50 -2.30 -6.27 21.31
CA ALA A 50 -1.48 -5.57 22.29
C ALA A 50 -0.27 -4.91 21.61
N ILE A 51 0.01 -3.67 22.01
CA ILE A 51 1.13 -2.88 21.50
C ILE A 51 2.18 -2.68 22.58
N ALA A 52 3.45 -2.82 22.21
CA ALA A 52 4.59 -2.48 23.07
C ALA A 52 5.59 -1.62 22.30
N LEU A 53 5.88 -0.43 22.79
CA LEU A 53 6.92 0.44 22.22
C LEU A 53 8.28 -0.28 22.28
N ASP A 54 8.98 -0.32 21.13
CA ASP A 54 10.35 -0.85 21.07
C ASP A 54 11.37 0.27 21.14
N GLN A 55 11.45 1.09 20.10
CA GLN A 55 12.47 2.13 19.98
C GLN A 55 11.96 3.35 19.21
N VAL A 56 12.46 4.52 19.58
CA VAL A 56 12.24 5.77 18.86
C VAL A 56 13.55 6.24 18.23
N TYR A 57 13.48 6.68 16.96
CA TYR A 57 14.63 7.21 16.23
C TYR A 57 14.31 8.61 15.68
N ARG A 58 15.35 9.44 15.59
CA ARG A 58 15.40 10.61 14.70
C ARG A 58 16.34 10.27 13.57
N GLN A 59 15.81 10.02 12.39
CA GLN A 59 16.59 9.38 11.33
C GLN A 59 16.07 9.78 9.94
N GLY A 60 16.97 10.35 9.12
CA GLY A 60 16.67 10.80 7.78
C GLY A 60 15.90 12.12 7.71
N ALA A 61 15.77 12.66 6.50
CA ALA A 61 14.93 13.83 6.24
C ALA A 61 13.44 13.43 6.25
N TRP A 62 12.59 14.35 6.65
CA TRP A 62 11.14 14.20 6.45
C TRP A 62 10.82 14.42 4.96
N ALA A 63 10.21 13.44 4.30
CA ALA A 63 9.81 13.54 2.89
C ALA A 63 8.39 14.08 2.70
N GLY A 64 7.48 13.81 3.66
CA GLY A 64 6.08 14.15 3.53
C GLY A 64 5.77 15.65 3.48
N SER A 65 4.53 15.97 3.11
CA SER A 65 4.03 17.35 3.02
C SER A 65 4.18 18.12 4.33
N ARG A 66 4.55 19.39 4.24
CA ARG A 66 4.58 20.34 5.36
C ARG A 66 3.23 21.04 5.60
N VAL A 67 2.28 20.90 4.68
CA VAL A 67 0.97 21.55 4.75
C VAL A 67 -0.17 20.58 5.04
N HIS A 68 -0.09 19.34 4.57
CA HIS A 68 -1.08 18.29 4.78
C HIS A 68 -0.68 17.33 5.91
N LEU A 69 -0.60 17.87 7.14
CA LEU A 69 -0.12 17.13 8.32
C LEU A 69 -1.18 16.23 8.96
N VAL A 70 -2.45 16.55 8.79
CA VAL A 70 -3.57 15.75 9.34
C VAL A 70 -4.24 14.99 8.21
N ASP A 71 -4.40 13.69 8.38
CA ASP A 71 -5.00 12.82 7.38
C ASP A 71 -6.48 13.13 7.16
N ASP A 72 -6.88 13.28 5.90
CA ASP A 72 -8.25 13.49 5.43
C ASP A 72 -8.67 12.47 4.33
N LEU A 73 -7.79 11.50 4.03
CA LEU A 73 -8.09 10.42 3.10
C LEU A 73 -9.07 9.43 3.71
N ASP A 74 -9.00 9.24 5.03
CA ASP A 74 -9.83 8.34 5.82
C ASP A 74 -9.74 6.88 5.34
N LEU A 75 -8.52 6.47 4.95
CA LEU A 75 -8.17 5.12 4.50
C LEU A 75 -7.36 4.39 5.58
N GLY A 76 -7.34 3.05 5.48
CA GLY A 76 -6.62 2.18 6.41
C GLY A 76 -7.42 1.84 7.69
N ASN A 77 -7.03 0.74 8.29
CA ASN A 77 -7.64 0.22 9.52
C ASN A 77 -6.95 0.73 10.77
N TYR A 78 -5.69 1.18 10.65
CA TYR A 78 -4.91 1.75 11.75
C TYR A 78 -4.61 3.22 11.50
N TYR A 79 -4.45 3.95 12.59
CA TYR A 79 -4.10 5.37 12.56
C TYR A 79 -3.01 5.69 13.58
N GLY A 80 -1.96 6.38 13.11
CA GLY A 80 -0.96 7.02 13.95
C GLY A 80 -1.29 8.50 14.17
N TYR A 81 -1.10 8.98 15.39
CA TYR A 81 -1.30 10.38 15.76
C TYR A 81 -0.13 10.90 16.57
N LEU A 82 0.18 12.19 16.40
CA LEU A 82 1.01 12.95 17.32
C LEU A 82 0.21 14.11 17.91
N TYR A 83 0.14 14.19 19.23
CA TYR A 83 -0.46 15.29 19.96
C TYR A 83 0.61 16.05 20.73
N ASP A 84 0.55 17.38 20.76
CA ASP A 84 1.39 18.19 21.62
C ASP A 84 1.10 17.86 23.09
N ALA A 85 2.14 17.48 23.85
CA ALA A 85 1.97 16.99 25.21
C ALA A 85 1.49 18.07 26.19
N GLU A 86 1.77 19.37 25.92
CA GLU A 86 1.37 20.47 26.77
C GLU A 86 -0.08 20.92 26.51
N THR A 87 -0.46 20.99 25.24
CA THR A 87 -1.74 21.59 24.82
C THR A 87 -2.82 20.57 24.43
N GLY A 88 -2.43 19.31 24.19
CA GLY A 88 -3.32 18.27 23.67
C GLY A 88 -3.72 18.49 22.20
N ARG A 89 -3.12 19.45 21.48
CA ARG A 89 -3.43 19.73 20.09
C ARG A 89 -2.90 18.62 19.18
N LEU A 90 -3.74 18.16 18.23
CA LEU A 90 -3.30 17.28 17.16
C LEU A 90 -2.28 18.00 16.27
N LEU A 91 -1.11 17.41 16.10
CA LEU A 91 0.00 17.90 15.30
C LEU A 91 0.09 17.21 13.96
N TRP A 92 -0.13 15.88 13.94
CA TRP A 92 -0.01 15.04 12.76
C TRP A 92 -0.88 13.79 12.91
N SER A 93 -1.39 13.27 11.79
CA SER A 93 -2.02 11.95 11.72
C SER A 93 -1.85 11.31 10.35
N ARG A 94 -1.85 9.97 10.31
CA ARG A 94 -1.82 9.17 9.08
C ARG A 94 -2.52 7.84 9.27
N GLY A 95 -3.41 7.48 8.31
CA GLY A 95 -4.00 6.16 8.21
C GLY A 95 -3.07 5.18 7.49
N PHE A 96 -3.07 3.92 7.90
CA PHE A 96 -2.27 2.84 7.32
C PHE A 96 -2.89 1.47 7.61
N ASP A 97 -2.45 0.44 6.90
CA ASP A 97 -2.65 -0.95 7.27
C ASP A 97 -1.32 -1.55 7.75
N SER A 98 -1.40 -2.63 8.52
CA SER A 98 -0.22 -3.19 9.17
C SER A 98 -0.04 -4.68 8.86
N TYR A 99 1.16 -5.20 9.08
CA TYR A 99 1.43 -6.63 8.91
C TYR A 99 0.59 -7.47 9.86
N PHE A 100 0.42 -7.02 11.12
CA PHE A 100 -0.49 -7.64 12.07
C PHE A 100 -1.95 -7.54 11.62
N GLY A 101 -2.36 -6.41 11.02
CA GLY A 101 -3.68 -6.23 10.44
C GLY A 101 -4.02 -7.27 9.37
N GLU A 102 -3.04 -7.63 8.53
CA GLU A 102 -3.17 -8.73 7.58
C GLU A 102 -3.26 -10.09 8.30
N TYR A 103 -2.39 -10.34 9.31
CA TYR A 103 -2.38 -11.58 10.05
C TYR A 103 -3.72 -11.87 10.76
N ARG A 104 -4.32 -10.88 11.41
CA ARG A 104 -5.56 -11.06 12.19
C ARG A 104 -6.75 -11.55 11.38
N THR A 105 -6.71 -11.43 10.04
CA THR A 105 -7.75 -11.92 9.13
C THR A 105 -7.52 -13.34 8.63
N THR A 106 -6.46 -14.03 9.11
CA THR A 106 -6.10 -15.39 8.70
C THR A 106 -6.77 -16.45 9.56
N GLY A 107 -6.90 -17.68 9.02
CA GLY A 107 -7.43 -18.83 9.74
C GLY A 107 -6.72 -19.10 11.08
N PRO A 108 -5.37 -19.15 11.16
CA PRO A 108 -4.66 -19.30 12.43
C PRO A 108 -5.00 -18.23 13.47
N ALA A 109 -5.17 -16.97 13.07
CA ALA A 109 -5.59 -15.92 13.99
C ALA A 109 -7.02 -16.13 14.49
N ALA A 110 -7.95 -16.55 13.61
CA ALA A 110 -9.33 -16.90 13.98
C ALA A 110 -9.41 -18.14 14.93
N GLU A 111 -8.39 -19.00 14.88
CA GLU A 111 -8.22 -20.12 15.82
C GLU A 111 -7.57 -19.72 17.16
N GLY A 112 -7.28 -18.43 17.37
CA GLY A 112 -6.68 -17.90 18.60
C GLY A 112 -5.15 -18.08 18.68
N VAL A 113 -4.47 -18.26 17.56
CA VAL A 113 -3.00 -18.33 17.53
C VAL A 113 -2.42 -16.93 17.64
N TRP A 114 -1.77 -16.63 18.74
CA TRP A 114 -1.08 -15.36 18.95
C TRP A 114 0.24 -15.30 18.18
N ARG A 115 0.44 -14.16 17.48
CA ARG A 115 1.71 -13.82 16.84
C ARG A 115 2.12 -12.40 17.18
N THR A 116 3.40 -12.12 16.99
CA THR A 116 4.01 -10.80 17.24
C THR A 116 4.77 -10.38 16.01
N TYR A 117 4.51 -9.16 15.55
CA TYR A 117 5.21 -8.52 14.45
C TYR A 117 5.85 -7.23 14.92
N HIS A 118 6.97 -6.86 14.30
CA HIS A 118 7.62 -5.57 14.49
C HIS A 118 7.12 -4.62 13.42
N GLU A 119 6.62 -3.45 13.83
CA GLU A 119 6.01 -2.46 12.94
C GLU A 119 6.56 -1.07 13.21
N THR A 120 6.30 -0.13 12.31
CA THR A 120 6.85 1.23 12.36
C THR A 120 5.84 2.25 11.89
N VAL A 121 5.78 3.39 12.59
CA VAL A 121 5.14 4.62 12.09
C VAL A 121 6.22 5.67 11.85
N LEU A 122 6.19 6.29 10.67
CA LEU A 122 7.02 7.44 10.31
C LEU A 122 6.20 8.72 10.39
N ALA A 123 6.71 9.72 11.10
CA ALA A 123 6.08 11.01 11.29
C ALA A 123 7.11 12.14 11.22
N PRO A 124 6.72 13.41 11.00
CA PRO A 124 7.65 14.53 11.13
C PRO A 124 8.09 14.65 12.59
N CYS A 125 9.38 14.96 12.83
CA CYS A 125 9.96 15.00 14.16
C CYS A 125 9.52 16.28 14.91
N PRO A 126 8.73 16.19 16.00
CA PRO A 126 8.30 17.37 16.76
C PRO A 126 9.49 18.08 17.43
N ARG A 127 9.37 19.41 17.62
CA ARG A 127 10.36 20.20 18.40
C ARG A 127 10.16 20.14 19.90
N ARG A 128 9.02 19.59 20.34
CA ARG A 128 8.63 19.50 21.76
C ARG A 128 8.13 18.11 22.10
N PRO A 129 8.07 17.73 23.37
CA PRO A 129 7.44 16.49 23.77
C PRO A 129 6.03 16.35 23.22
N CYS A 130 5.69 15.14 22.78
CA CYS A 130 4.41 14.77 22.21
C CYS A 130 3.88 13.46 22.79
N GLU A 131 2.59 13.20 22.59
CA GLU A 131 1.96 11.92 22.81
C GLU A 131 1.82 11.22 21.47
N PHE A 132 2.45 10.08 21.30
CA PHE A 132 2.23 9.17 20.18
C PHE A 132 1.05 8.27 20.51
N VAL A 133 0.09 8.17 19.57
CA VAL A 133 -1.12 7.37 19.75
C VAL A 133 -1.31 6.48 18.55
N LEU A 134 -1.67 5.21 18.79
CA LEU A 134 -2.20 4.30 17.79
C LEU A 134 -3.69 4.06 18.06
N ALA A 135 -4.47 4.05 16.99
CA ALA A 135 -5.88 3.69 17.02
C ALA A 135 -6.18 2.65 15.93
N VAL A 136 -7.16 1.80 16.20
CA VAL A 136 -7.69 0.81 15.25
C VAL A 136 -9.15 1.14 14.94
N ARG A 137 -9.56 0.84 13.73
CA ARG A 137 -10.93 1.02 13.27
C ARG A 137 -11.77 -0.22 13.65
N GLY A 138 -12.79 0.00 14.46
CA GLY A 138 -13.74 -1.02 14.84
C GLY A 138 -14.78 -1.35 13.75
N ASP A 139 -15.63 -2.34 14.02
CA ASP A 139 -16.69 -2.77 13.12
C ASP A 139 -17.78 -1.70 12.91
N ASP A 140 -17.92 -0.78 13.85
CA ASP A 140 -18.79 0.39 13.77
C ASP A 140 -18.20 1.55 12.97
N ASP A 141 -17.02 1.31 12.34
CA ASP A 141 -16.27 2.28 11.56
C ASP A 141 -15.68 3.44 12.38
N VAL A 142 -15.62 3.31 13.70
CA VAL A 142 -15.07 4.30 14.62
C VAL A 142 -13.62 3.92 14.99
N LEU A 143 -12.73 4.92 15.01
CA LEU A 143 -11.35 4.74 15.46
C LEU A 143 -11.28 4.74 16.99
N ALA A 144 -10.79 3.64 17.56
CA ALA A 144 -10.57 3.47 18.99
C ALA A 144 -9.07 3.46 19.31
N GLU A 145 -8.66 4.23 20.32
CA GLU A 145 -7.27 4.23 20.79
C GLU A 145 -6.91 2.86 21.40
N ILE A 146 -5.80 2.27 20.93
CA ILE A 146 -5.26 1.00 21.41
C ILE A 146 -3.91 1.15 22.10
N PHE A 147 -3.21 2.27 21.87
CA PHE A 147 -1.91 2.53 22.49
C PHE A 147 -1.64 4.03 22.60
N ARG A 148 -0.96 4.42 23.69
CA ARG A 148 -0.46 5.78 23.89
C ARG A 148 0.89 5.75 24.62
N ALA A 149 1.83 6.56 24.14
CA ALA A 149 3.15 6.73 24.79
C ALA A 149 3.63 8.18 24.68
N PRO A 150 4.19 8.76 25.76
CA PRO A 150 4.87 10.03 25.68
C PRO A 150 6.22 9.88 24.97
N ILE A 151 6.54 10.80 24.07
CA ILE A 151 7.81 10.87 23.36
C ILE A 151 8.38 12.29 23.55
N ASP A 152 9.58 12.35 24.15
CA ASP A 152 10.41 13.55 24.12
C ASP A 152 11.48 13.33 23.02
N PRO A 153 11.41 14.02 21.87
CA PRO A 153 12.34 13.82 20.76
C PRO A 153 13.79 14.18 21.09
N ASP A 154 14.02 14.91 22.16
CA ASP A 154 15.36 15.27 22.65
C ASP A 154 15.86 14.38 23.80
N HIS A 155 15.04 13.41 24.24
CA HIS A 155 15.45 12.47 25.27
C HIS A 155 16.66 11.61 24.82
N PHE A 156 17.56 11.28 25.74
CA PHE A 156 18.77 10.52 25.43
C PHE A 156 18.52 9.11 24.88
N ALA A 157 17.36 8.51 25.17
CA ALA A 157 16.97 7.19 24.66
C ALA A 157 16.49 7.22 23.19
N VAL A 158 16.20 8.39 22.62
CA VAL A 158 15.89 8.54 21.21
C VAL A 158 17.17 8.36 20.41
N ARG A 159 17.20 7.36 19.56
CA ARG A 159 18.40 7.00 18.79
C ARG A 159 18.63 7.98 17.64
N ARG A 160 19.90 8.35 17.45
CA ARG A 160 20.41 9.20 16.38
C ARG A 160 21.64 8.57 15.74
N GLU A 161 21.58 7.26 15.55
CA GLU A 161 22.68 6.50 14.97
C GLU A 161 22.92 6.95 13.53
N PRO A 162 24.18 7.07 13.11
CA PRO A 162 24.49 7.32 11.71
C PRO A 162 23.93 6.20 10.81
N LEU A 163 23.45 6.58 9.65
CA LEU A 163 23.04 5.61 8.64
C LEU A 163 24.22 4.73 8.22
N ARG A 164 23.93 3.48 7.82
CA ARG A 164 24.93 2.56 7.27
C ARG A 164 25.63 3.20 6.07
N ASN A 165 26.90 2.90 5.87
CA ASN A 165 27.69 3.43 4.76
C ASN A 165 27.91 2.42 3.61
N ASP A 166 27.33 1.22 3.70
CA ASP A 166 27.41 0.15 2.70
C ASP A 166 26.15 0.05 1.81
N VAL A 167 25.32 1.09 1.83
CA VAL A 167 24.09 1.20 1.04
C VAL A 167 24.34 2.08 -0.19
N LEU A 168 23.96 1.59 -1.36
CA LEU A 168 23.97 2.35 -2.61
C LEU A 168 22.62 3.06 -2.79
N VAL A 169 22.65 4.37 -3.01
CA VAL A 169 21.48 5.17 -3.36
C VAL A 169 21.59 5.65 -4.79
N VAL A 170 20.56 5.40 -5.61
CA VAL A 170 20.51 5.73 -7.03
C VAL A 170 19.29 6.61 -7.31
N PRO A 171 19.44 7.91 -7.58
CA PRO A 171 18.33 8.72 -8.07
C PRO A 171 18.00 8.31 -9.51
N VAL A 172 16.73 7.97 -9.78
CA VAL A 172 16.27 7.55 -11.11
C VAL A 172 15.43 8.63 -11.78
N HIS A 173 14.56 9.23 -11.00
CA HIS A 173 13.70 10.32 -11.43
C HIS A 173 13.59 11.33 -10.29
N THR A 174 13.86 12.60 -10.60
CA THR A 174 13.78 13.70 -9.61
C THR A 174 13.11 14.88 -10.28
N SER A 175 11.95 15.27 -9.78
CA SER A 175 11.12 16.34 -10.35
C SER A 175 10.95 17.53 -9.42
N GLY A 176 11.14 17.35 -8.11
CA GLY A 176 10.88 18.45 -7.16
C GLY A 176 11.45 18.26 -5.76
N ASP A 177 11.10 19.22 -4.90
CA ASP A 177 11.36 19.18 -3.46
C ASP A 177 10.60 18.01 -2.84
N PRO A 178 11.24 17.15 -2.00
CA PRO A 178 10.58 16.04 -1.32
C PRO A 178 9.29 16.40 -0.58
N HIS A 179 9.14 17.64 -0.11
CA HIS A 179 7.91 18.07 0.55
C HIS A 179 6.75 18.40 -0.39
N ALA A 180 7.03 18.58 -1.69
CA ALA A 180 6.07 19.03 -2.69
C ALA A 180 5.68 17.95 -3.69
N VAL A 181 6.40 16.83 -3.72
CA VAL A 181 6.17 15.69 -4.60
C VAL A 181 6.20 14.39 -3.79
N VAL A 182 5.75 13.30 -4.39
CA VAL A 182 5.80 11.96 -3.77
C VAL A 182 7.19 11.38 -3.93
N ASP A 183 7.85 11.02 -2.84
CA ASP A 183 9.11 10.30 -2.86
C ASP A 183 8.90 8.79 -2.76
N ILE A 184 9.26 8.06 -3.81
CA ILE A 184 9.18 6.60 -3.85
C ILE A 184 10.57 6.02 -3.64
N ALA A 185 10.76 5.26 -2.56
CA ALA A 185 11.97 4.49 -2.32
C ALA A 185 11.77 3.03 -2.77
N ILE A 186 12.51 2.58 -3.78
CA ILE A 186 12.53 1.20 -4.27
C ILE A 186 13.77 0.50 -3.74
N LEU A 187 13.58 -0.40 -2.78
CA LEU A 187 14.64 -1.15 -2.11
C LEU A 187 14.95 -2.44 -2.86
N GLY A 188 16.23 -2.72 -3.07
CA GLY A 188 16.67 -3.97 -3.68
C GLY A 188 16.78 -5.11 -2.66
N GLU A 189 16.10 -6.22 -2.93
CA GLU A 189 16.17 -7.45 -2.15
C GLU A 189 16.70 -8.60 -2.98
N GLY A 190 17.61 -9.41 -2.40
CA GLY A 190 18.22 -10.55 -3.09
C GLY A 190 19.18 -10.16 -4.22
N TYR A 191 19.67 -8.94 -4.22
CA TYR A 191 20.78 -8.51 -5.09
C TYR A 191 22.08 -8.56 -4.30
N THR A 192 23.04 -9.34 -4.77
CA THR A 192 24.40 -9.35 -4.21
C THR A 192 25.18 -8.12 -4.67
N ARG A 193 26.34 -7.85 -4.05
CA ARG A 193 27.20 -6.72 -4.45
C ARG A 193 27.57 -6.76 -5.93
N ASP A 194 27.81 -7.95 -6.47
CA ASP A 194 28.18 -8.14 -7.89
C ASP A 194 26.98 -7.94 -8.84
N GLN A 195 25.76 -7.93 -8.30
CA GLN A 195 24.51 -7.72 -9.03
C GLN A 195 24.02 -6.25 -8.96
N ALA A 196 24.82 -5.31 -8.44
CA ALA A 196 24.44 -3.90 -8.39
C ALA A 196 24.04 -3.32 -9.77
N GLY A 197 24.72 -3.74 -10.85
CA GLY A 197 24.36 -3.37 -12.22
C GLY A 197 23.01 -3.91 -12.68
N LYS A 198 22.63 -5.16 -12.26
CA LYS A 198 21.30 -5.70 -12.50
C LYS A 198 20.25 -4.91 -11.72
N PHE A 199 20.52 -4.62 -10.44
CA PHE A 199 19.63 -3.78 -9.63
C PHE A 199 19.31 -2.44 -10.32
N GLU A 200 20.33 -1.72 -10.81
CA GLU A 200 20.10 -0.44 -11.49
C GLU A 200 19.30 -0.60 -12.80
N ALA A 201 19.55 -1.67 -13.56
CA ALA A 201 18.81 -1.95 -14.79
C ALA A 201 17.33 -2.26 -14.51
N ASP A 202 17.06 -3.11 -13.53
CA ASP A 202 15.70 -3.44 -13.10
C ASP A 202 14.97 -2.21 -12.55
N LEU A 203 15.64 -1.44 -11.68
CA LEU A 203 15.12 -0.22 -11.11
C LEU A 203 14.66 0.78 -12.18
N ARG A 204 15.50 1.02 -13.22
CA ARG A 204 15.14 1.92 -14.33
C ARG A 204 13.98 1.39 -15.17
N ARG A 205 13.89 0.07 -15.36
CA ARG A 205 12.79 -0.59 -16.06
C ARG A 205 11.46 -0.38 -15.33
N PHE A 206 11.42 -0.62 -14.03
CA PHE A 206 10.19 -0.47 -13.24
C PHE A 206 9.79 1.00 -13.07
N ALA A 207 10.75 1.90 -12.87
CA ALA A 207 10.48 3.34 -12.87
C ALA A 207 9.88 3.81 -14.21
N ALA A 208 10.40 3.34 -15.35
CA ALA A 208 9.84 3.63 -16.66
C ALA A 208 8.42 3.04 -16.80
N ALA A 209 8.20 1.78 -16.40
CA ALA A 209 6.89 1.15 -16.47
C ALA A 209 5.82 1.93 -15.66
N MET A 210 6.19 2.50 -14.51
CA MET A 210 5.29 3.36 -13.73
C MET A 210 5.05 4.70 -14.43
N LEU A 211 6.11 5.40 -14.83
CA LEU A 211 6.01 6.73 -15.42
C LEU A 211 5.39 6.73 -16.84
N ASP A 212 5.31 5.59 -17.49
CA ASP A 212 4.59 5.39 -18.76
C ASP A 212 3.12 4.95 -18.56
N HIS A 213 2.68 4.69 -17.32
CA HIS A 213 1.35 4.18 -17.02
C HIS A 213 0.44 5.24 -16.38
N GLU A 214 -0.79 5.44 -16.93
CA GLU A 214 -1.77 6.38 -16.35
C GLU A 214 -2.37 5.87 -15.03
N PRO A 215 -2.56 6.74 -13.99
CA PRO A 215 -2.46 8.21 -14.04
C PRO A 215 -1.05 8.76 -13.72
N TYR A 216 -0.07 7.93 -13.45
CA TYR A 216 1.29 8.37 -13.10
C TYR A 216 1.98 9.11 -14.25
N ALA A 217 1.75 8.67 -15.50
CA ALA A 217 2.35 9.28 -16.70
C ALA A 217 2.02 10.78 -16.84
N SER A 218 0.72 11.12 -16.68
CA SER A 218 0.27 12.52 -16.73
C SER A 218 0.70 13.36 -15.53
N HIS A 219 1.28 12.73 -14.49
CA HIS A 219 1.72 13.37 -13.25
C HIS A 219 3.17 13.03 -12.91
N ALA A 220 3.98 12.71 -13.92
CA ALA A 220 5.38 12.31 -13.71
C ALA A 220 6.21 13.39 -12.98
N ASP A 221 5.83 14.64 -13.14
CA ASP A 221 6.42 15.79 -12.45
C ASP A 221 6.06 15.87 -10.93
N ARG A 222 5.19 14.99 -10.47
CA ARG A 222 4.79 14.89 -9.06
C ARG A 222 5.51 13.77 -8.31
N PHE A 223 6.53 13.14 -8.87
CA PHE A 223 7.26 12.02 -8.29
C PHE A 223 8.76 12.21 -8.28
N ASN A 224 9.40 11.79 -7.20
CA ASN A 224 10.81 11.41 -7.18
C ASN A 224 10.88 9.88 -7.01
N ILE A 225 11.86 9.22 -7.67
CA ILE A 225 12.08 7.77 -7.54
C ILE A 225 13.55 7.52 -7.22
N TRP A 226 13.76 6.85 -6.09
CA TRP A 226 15.04 6.52 -5.50
C TRP A 226 15.22 5.01 -5.46
N GLY A 227 16.32 4.49 -5.94
CA GLY A 227 16.75 3.12 -5.68
C GLY A 227 17.65 3.07 -4.47
N VAL A 228 17.42 2.11 -3.58
CA VAL A 228 18.24 1.92 -2.37
C VAL A 228 18.64 0.45 -2.26
N LEU A 229 19.93 0.15 -2.33
CA LEU A 229 20.45 -1.22 -2.29
C LEU A 229 21.38 -1.42 -1.09
N ALA A 230 20.94 -2.23 -0.14
CA ALA A 230 21.83 -2.91 0.80
C ALA A 230 22.14 -4.30 0.21
N PRO A 231 23.40 -4.61 -0.15
CA PRO A 231 23.71 -5.87 -0.81
C PRO A 231 23.39 -7.09 0.04
N SER A 232 22.68 -8.06 -0.52
CA SER A 232 22.42 -9.36 0.07
C SER A 232 23.64 -10.27 0.00
N GLN A 233 23.71 -11.30 0.87
CA GLN A 233 24.76 -12.32 0.79
C GLN A 233 24.44 -13.35 -0.29
N ASP A 234 23.19 -13.77 -0.37
CA ASP A 234 22.69 -14.72 -1.37
C ASP A 234 21.70 -14.02 -2.31
N PRO A 235 21.60 -14.45 -3.58
CA PRO A 235 20.58 -13.92 -4.49
C PRO A 235 19.20 -14.52 -4.20
N GLY A 236 18.13 -13.82 -4.61
CA GLY A 236 16.75 -14.31 -4.47
C GLY A 236 16.14 -14.00 -3.11
N CYS A 237 15.29 -14.87 -2.60
CA CYS A 237 14.63 -14.78 -1.31
C CYS A 237 14.22 -16.17 -0.80
N ASP A 238 13.66 -16.23 0.39
CA ASP A 238 13.16 -17.48 0.96
C ASP A 238 11.92 -18.00 0.20
N GLU A 239 11.90 -19.35 -0.02
CA GLU A 239 10.74 -20.08 -0.54
C GLU A 239 10.47 -21.31 0.36
N PRO A 240 9.82 -21.15 1.52
CA PRO A 240 9.67 -22.22 2.51
C PRO A 240 8.96 -23.45 1.96
N SER A 241 7.87 -23.29 1.19
CA SER A 241 7.15 -24.41 0.57
C SER A 241 8.00 -25.23 -0.41
N ARG A 242 9.08 -24.65 -0.92
CA ARG A 242 10.02 -25.25 -1.88
C ARG A 242 11.35 -25.70 -1.24
N GLY A 243 11.52 -25.44 0.06
CA GLY A 243 12.72 -25.79 0.81
C GLY A 243 13.95 -24.92 0.47
N VAL A 244 13.72 -23.69 0.00
CA VAL A 244 14.78 -22.72 -0.32
C VAL A 244 14.90 -21.70 0.80
N GLY A 245 16.14 -21.46 1.28
CA GLY A 245 16.51 -20.41 2.21
C GLY A 245 17.63 -19.54 1.64
N ALA A 246 17.56 -18.23 1.80
CA ALA A 246 18.52 -17.26 1.32
C ALA A 246 18.83 -16.20 2.40
N ARG A 247 20.10 -15.81 2.53
CA ARG A 247 20.52 -14.76 3.47
C ARG A 247 20.50 -13.43 2.75
N THR A 248 19.39 -12.76 2.86
CA THR A 248 19.14 -11.51 2.14
C THR A 248 19.11 -10.29 3.06
N ALA A 249 19.12 -9.10 2.48
CA ALA A 249 19.26 -7.85 3.23
C ALA A 249 17.98 -7.48 4.00
N LEU A 250 16.83 -7.76 3.41
CA LEU A 250 15.52 -7.39 3.95
C LEU A 250 14.71 -8.61 4.43
N GLY A 251 15.17 -9.85 4.14
CA GLY A 251 14.52 -11.07 4.61
C GLY A 251 13.13 -11.31 4.02
N CYS A 252 12.92 -10.99 2.74
CA CYS A 252 11.67 -11.32 2.07
C CYS A 252 11.48 -12.82 1.94
N SER A 253 10.24 -13.27 2.12
CA SER A 253 9.85 -14.67 1.99
C SER A 253 8.56 -14.82 1.22
N PHE A 254 8.52 -15.78 0.30
CA PHE A 254 7.28 -16.32 -0.21
C PHE A 254 6.52 -17.07 0.88
N ASP A 255 5.33 -17.52 0.55
CA ASP A 255 4.48 -18.34 1.41
C ASP A 255 4.01 -17.59 2.68
N SER A 256 4.07 -16.25 2.71
CA SER A 256 3.57 -15.43 3.80
C SER A 256 2.08 -15.72 4.04
N PHE A 257 1.71 -15.88 5.31
CA PHE A 257 0.36 -16.27 5.75
C PHE A 257 -0.16 -17.58 5.10
N GLY A 258 0.75 -18.45 4.61
CA GLY A 258 0.39 -19.70 3.95
C GLY A 258 -0.05 -19.57 2.50
N SER A 259 0.03 -18.39 1.91
CA SER A 259 -0.29 -18.15 0.50
C SER A 259 0.97 -18.20 -0.36
N GLU A 260 1.03 -19.11 -1.33
CA GLU A 260 2.20 -19.34 -2.18
C GLU A 260 2.73 -18.12 -2.92
N ARG A 261 1.86 -17.20 -3.29
CA ARG A 261 2.19 -16.00 -4.06
C ARG A 261 2.47 -14.77 -3.19
N TYR A 262 2.15 -14.84 -1.90
CA TYR A 262 2.33 -13.72 -0.99
C TYR A 262 3.81 -13.63 -0.61
N LEU A 263 4.41 -12.55 -1.03
CA LEU A 263 5.82 -12.27 -0.85
C LEU A 263 5.95 -11.03 0.02
N LEU A 264 6.32 -11.20 1.29
CA LEU A 264 6.43 -10.11 2.25
C LEU A 264 7.73 -10.22 3.07
N THR A 265 8.00 -9.24 3.93
CA THR A 265 9.08 -9.32 4.93
C THR A 265 8.54 -9.05 6.33
N GLU A 266 8.99 -9.86 7.30
CA GLU A 266 8.79 -9.60 8.73
C GLU A 266 9.98 -8.82 9.33
N ASN A 267 11.05 -8.59 8.57
CA ASN A 267 12.24 -7.87 9.03
C ASN A 267 12.07 -6.35 8.88
N ASN A 268 11.03 -5.84 9.49
CA ASN A 268 10.65 -4.43 9.42
C ASN A 268 11.76 -3.47 9.88
N ARG A 269 12.60 -3.87 10.84
CA ARG A 269 13.73 -3.04 11.28
C ARG A 269 14.75 -2.85 10.17
N ALA A 270 15.17 -3.93 9.50
CA ALA A 270 16.11 -3.85 8.38
C ALA A 270 15.50 -3.04 7.22
N LEU A 271 14.20 -3.20 6.97
CA LEU A 271 13.46 -2.45 5.97
C LEU A 271 13.62 -0.93 6.18
N HIS A 272 13.31 -0.45 7.37
CA HIS A 272 13.37 0.99 7.67
C HIS A 272 14.81 1.50 7.87
N ASP A 273 15.75 0.66 8.32
CA ASP A 273 17.18 1.02 8.38
C ASP A 273 17.77 1.26 6.99
N VAL A 274 17.30 0.52 5.97
CA VAL A 274 17.70 0.72 4.58
C VAL A 274 16.95 1.89 3.95
N ALA A 275 15.64 1.99 4.17
CA ALA A 275 14.80 3.06 3.60
C ALA A 275 15.22 4.47 4.03
N ALA A 276 15.75 4.63 5.25
CA ALA A 276 16.19 5.91 5.80
C ALA A 276 17.32 6.61 5.01
N HIS A 277 17.91 5.95 4.00
CA HIS A 277 18.95 6.52 3.15
C HIS A 277 18.42 7.41 2.02
N ALA A 278 17.10 7.42 1.78
CA ALA A 278 16.45 8.27 0.78
C ALA A 278 15.18 8.91 1.36
N PRO A 279 14.72 10.03 0.82
CA PRO A 279 13.37 10.52 1.09
C PRO A 279 12.35 9.42 0.72
N CYS A 280 11.30 9.23 1.54
CA CYS A 280 10.38 8.11 1.36
C CYS A 280 8.98 8.42 1.89
N ASP A 281 8.02 8.61 0.99
CA ASP A 281 6.58 8.61 1.25
C ASP A 281 5.97 7.25 0.98
N ALA A 282 6.44 6.58 -0.08
CA ALA A 282 6.00 5.27 -0.49
C ALA A 282 7.19 4.29 -0.62
N LEU A 283 7.05 3.10 -0.04
CA LEU A 283 8.11 2.11 0.09
C LEU A 283 7.81 0.87 -0.72
N SER A 284 8.67 0.58 -1.71
CA SER A 284 8.56 -0.61 -2.55
C SER A 284 9.78 -1.51 -2.38
N ILE A 285 9.59 -2.83 -2.39
CA ILE A 285 10.67 -3.83 -2.32
C ILE A 285 10.70 -4.59 -3.64
N MET A 286 11.78 -4.39 -4.38
CA MET A 286 12.07 -5.05 -5.65
C MET A 286 12.91 -6.29 -5.40
N VAL A 287 12.29 -7.48 -5.54
CA VAL A 287 12.89 -8.78 -5.23
C VAL A 287 13.47 -9.43 -6.47
N ASN A 288 14.76 -9.72 -6.46
CA ASN A 288 15.51 -10.37 -7.54
C ASN A 288 15.13 -11.86 -7.66
N HIS A 289 13.98 -12.14 -8.25
CA HIS A 289 13.42 -13.50 -8.35
C HIS A 289 12.56 -13.70 -9.60
N ASP A 290 12.48 -14.96 -10.10
CA ASP A 290 11.70 -15.37 -11.27
C ASP A 290 10.28 -15.88 -10.95
N ARG A 291 9.99 -16.21 -9.68
CA ARG A 291 8.68 -16.69 -9.25
C ARG A 291 7.66 -15.54 -9.24
N TYR A 292 6.46 -15.81 -9.75
CA TYR A 292 5.33 -14.89 -9.64
C TYR A 292 4.98 -14.65 -8.17
N GLY A 293 4.92 -13.39 -7.75
CA GLY A 293 4.48 -13.01 -6.42
C GLY A 293 4.72 -11.54 -6.11
N GLY A 294 4.01 -11.09 -5.13
CA GLY A 294 4.03 -9.75 -4.57
C GLY A 294 3.10 -9.65 -3.38
N GLY A 295 2.90 -8.46 -2.89
CA GLY A 295 1.97 -8.10 -1.84
C GLY A 295 2.04 -6.60 -1.58
N GLY A 296 0.92 -5.97 -1.24
CA GLY A 296 0.85 -4.54 -0.98
C GLY A 296 0.01 -4.25 0.26
N ILE A 297 0.58 -3.53 1.23
CA ILE A 297 -0.08 -3.11 2.46
C ILE A 297 -0.15 -1.59 2.47
N TYR A 298 -1.34 -1.03 2.63
CA TYR A 298 -1.57 0.41 2.52
C TYR A 298 -0.71 1.23 3.47
N ASN A 299 0.01 2.21 2.92
CA ASN A 299 0.95 3.09 3.64
C ASN A 299 2.00 2.36 4.49
N PHE A 300 2.32 1.09 4.15
CA PHE A 300 3.34 0.31 4.84
C PHE A 300 4.47 -0.09 3.90
N PHE A 301 4.24 -1.02 2.98
CA PHE A 301 5.12 -1.31 1.83
C PHE A 301 4.42 -2.18 0.79
N ASN A 302 5.01 -2.27 -0.40
CA ASN A 302 4.69 -3.32 -1.35
C ASN A 302 5.94 -4.06 -1.82
N THR A 303 5.74 -5.30 -2.28
CA THR A 303 6.79 -6.17 -2.85
C THR A 303 6.40 -6.62 -4.24
N PHE A 304 7.39 -6.92 -5.07
CA PHE A 304 7.22 -7.52 -6.39
C PHE A 304 8.51 -8.20 -6.85
N THR A 305 8.39 -9.25 -7.67
CA THR A 305 9.54 -9.93 -8.27
C THR A 305 9.92 -9.33 -9.61
N THR A 306 11.20 -9.48 -10.02
CA THR A 306 11.71 -8.78 -11.20
C THR A 306 11.71 -9.58 -12.49
N ASP A 307 11.87 -10.92 -12.43
CA ASP A 307 12.20 -11.73 -13.59
C ASP A 307 11.04 -12.62 -14.07
N ASN A 308 9.82 -12.40 -13.56
CA ASN A 308 8.61 -13.06 -14.04
C ASN A 308 7.99 -12.31 -15.23
N GLN A 309 7.29 -13.01 -16.10
CA GLN A 309 6.58 -12.40 -17.25
C GLN A 309 5.51 -11.35 -16.83
N TRP A 310 5.04 -11.38 -15.59
CA TRP A 310 4.03 -10.49 -15.04
C TRP A 310 4.59 -9.42 -14.09
N SER A 311 5.92 -9.29 -13.97
CA SER A 311 6.56 -8.43 -12.96
C SER A 311 6.12 -6.97 -13.02
N GLU A 312 5.99 -6.38 -14.20
CA GLU A 312 5.53 -4.99 -14.34
C GLU A 312 4.07 -4.82 -13.93
N TYR A 313 3.22 -5.81 -14.27
CA TYR A 313 1.84 -5.86 -13.79
C TYR A 313 1.79 -5.95 -12.27
N VAL A 314 2.54 -6.89 -11.66
CA VAL A 314 2.55 -7.06 -10.20
C VAL A 314 3.02 -5.78 -9.52
N PHE A 315 4.08 -5.14 -10.00
CA PHE A 315 4.56 -3.87 -9.44
C PHE A 315 3.46 -2.80 -9.41
N LEU A 316 2.79 -2.56 -10.54
CA LEU A 316 1.75 -1.53 -10.65
C LEU A 316 0.51 -1.87 -9.79
N HIS A 317 0.13 -3.14 -9.74
CA HIS A 317 -0.98 -3.65 -8.96
C HIS A 317 -0.72 -3.49 -7.45
N GLU A 318 0.41 -4.00 -6.95
CA GLU A 318 0.77 -3.95 -5.53
C GLU A 318 1.06 -2.52 -5.07
N PHE A 319 1.60 -1.68 -5.97
CA PHE A 319 1.73 -0.25 -5.71
C PHE A 319 0.37 0.45 -5.59
N GLY A 320 -0.65 0.00 -6.33
CA GLY A 320 -2.02 0.48 -6.19
C GLY A 320 -2.59 0.24 -4.78
N HIS A 321 -2.36 -0.95 -4.20
CA HIS A 321 -2.72 -1.24 -2.81
C HIS A 321 -1.95 -0.35 -1.84
N HIS A 322 -0.63 -0.39 -1.93
CA HIS A 322 0.24 0.31 -0.99
C HIS A 322 0.06 1.83 -1.01
N PHE A 323 0.06 2.44 -2.19
CA PHE A 323 0.06 3.90 -2.36
C PHE A 323 -1.33 4.52 -2.19
N ALA A 324 -2.36 3.87 -2.75
CA ALA A 324 -3.69 4.47 -2.85
C ALA A 324 -4.79 3.71 -2.10
N GLY A 325 -4.44 2.66 -1.33
CA GLY A 325 -5.41 1.84 -0.61
C GLY A 325 -6.48 1.27 -1.55
N LEU A 326 -6.09 0.84 -2.76
CA LEU A 326 -7.02 0.20 -3.67
C LEU A 326 -7.26 -1.24 -3.23
N ALA A 327 -8.49 -1.70 -3.35
CA ALA A 327 -8.84 -3.09 -3.12
C ALA A 327 -8.54 -3.95 -4.35
N ASP A 328 -8.35 -5.25 -4.13
CA ASP A 328 -8.46 -6.24 -5.19
C ASP A 328 -9.88 -6.24 -5.77
N GLU A 329 -9.96 -6.21 -7.09
CA GLU A 329 -11.24 -6.34 -7.81
C GLU A 329 -11.53 -7.79 -8.21
N TYR A 330 -10.59 -8.74 -7.98
CA TYR A 330 -10.82 -10.17 -8.21
C TYR A 330 -11.52 -10.84 -7.01
N TYR A 331 -12.16 -11.98 -7.28
CA TYR A 331 -12.98 -12.71 -6.29
C TYR A 331 -12.93 -14.22 -6.43
N THR A 332 -12.18 -14.74 -7.38
CA THR A 332 -12.10 -16.18 -7.68
C THR A 332 -10.79 -16.82 -7.23
N SER A 333 -9.78 -16.01 -6.95
CA SER A 333 -8.47 -16.49 -6.46
C SER A 333 -8.56 -16.99 -5.02
N GLN A 334 -7.73 -17.99 -4.68
CA GLN A 334 -7.47 -18.33 -3.29
C GLN A 334 -6.78 -17.17 -2.60
N THR A 335 -7.27 -16.82 -1.43
CA THR A 335 -6.71 -15.79 -0.55
C THR A 335 -6.31 -16.41 0.80
N ALA A 336 -5.46 -15.71 1.54
CA ALA A 336 -5.11 -16.09 2.91
C ALA A 336 -6.18 -15.65 3.94
N TYR A 337 -7.20 -14.91 3.49
CA TYR A 337 -8.14 -14.18 4.33
C TYR A 337 -9.51 -14.85 4.40
N ASP A 338 -10.10 -14.83 5.60
CA ASP A 338 -11.49 -15.19 5.85
C ASP A 338 -12.27 -13.93 6.24
N GLU A 339 -13.41 -13.67 5.60
CA GLU A 339 -14.32 -12.53 5.88
C GLU A 339 -13.65 -11.14 5.88
N PHE A 340 -12.67 -10.91 5.00
CA PHE A 340 -11.92 -9.65 4.91
C PHE A 340 -12.85 -8.42 4.80
N TYR A 341 -13.97 -8.54 4.10
CA TYR A 341 -14.99 -7.50 3.96
C TYR A 341 -16.32 -7.94 4.57
N PRO A 342 -16.66 -7.54 5.80
CA PRO A 342 -17.94 -7.85 6.42
C PRO A 342 -19.14 -7.38 5.57
N ALA A 343 -20.19 -8.21 5.48
CA ALA A 343 -21.34 -7.91 4.62
C ALA A 343 -22.13 -6.65 5.03
N SER A 344 -22.01 -6.27 6.30
CA SER A 344 -22.72 -5.12 6.90
C SER A 344 -22.01 -3.80 6.72
N ARG A 345 -20.75 -3.79 6.25
CA ARG A 345 -19.92 -2.58 6.15
C ARG A 345 -19.60 -2.24 4.71
N GLU A 346 -19.71 -0.95 4.38
CA GLU A 346 -19.21 -0.42 3.10
C GLU A 346 -17.69 -0.37 3.13
N PRO A 347 -16.97 -0.98 2.15
CA PRO A 347 -15.51 -0.87 2.06
C PRO A 347 -15.07 0.60 1.96
N ARG A 348 -13.89 0.93 2.48
CA ARG A 348 -13.35 2.30 2.37
C ARG A 348 -12.63 2.55 1.08
N GLU A 349 -12.10 1.51 0.48
CA GLU A 349 -11.37 1.54 -0.77
C GLU A 349 -12.22 2.18 -1.88
N ALA A 350 -11.57 3.03 -2.69
CA ALA A 350 -12.27 3.86 -3.66
C ALA A 350 -12.90 3.07 -4.81
N ASN A 351 -12.38 1.87 -5.09
CA ASN A 351 -12.66 1.10 -6.31
C ASN A 351 -13.64 -0.07 -6.12
N ILE A 352 -14.08 -0.35 -4.88
CA ILE A 352 -15.10 -1.36 -4.61
C ILE A 352 -16.25 -0.81 -3.75
N THR A 353 -17.45 -1.40 -3.83
CA THR A 353 -18.63 -0.97 -3.08
C THR A 353 -19.61 -2.12 -2.85
N ARG A 354 -20.30 -2.08 -1.70
CA ARG A 354 -21.49 -2.91 -1.43
C ARG A 354 -22.80 -2.19 -1.73
N LEU A 355 -22.75 -0.95 -2.21
CA LEU A 355 -23.90 -0.07 -2.45
C LEU A 355 -24.69 0.26 -1.17
N LEU A 356 -24.06 0.20 0.00
CA LEU A 356 -24.71 0.46 1.30
C LEU A 356 -24.75 1.95 1.65
N GLY A 357 -23.92 2.78 1.03
CA GLY A 357 -23.88 4.21 1.28
C GLY A 357 -25.20 4.92 0.93
N ALA A 358 -25.56 5.96 1.66
CA ALA A 358 -26.77 6.76 1.42
C ALA A 358 -26.85 7.36 0.01
N SER A 359 -25.70 7.62 -0.62
CA SER A 359 -25.57 8.08 -2.00
C SER A 359 -25.63 6.93 -3.04
N GLY A 360 -25.67 5.66 -2.61
CA GLY A 360 -25.60 4.49 -3.48
C GLY A 360 -24.18 4.26 -4.01
N LEU A 361 -23.95 4.43 -5.31
CA LEU A 361 -22.68 4.16 -5.96
C LEU A 361 -21.60 5.21 -5.60
N LYS A 362 -20.45 4.79 -5.06
CA LYS A 362 -19.33 5.69 -4.67
C LYS A 362 -18.78 6.56 -5.81
N TRP A 363 -18.87 6.06 -7.04
CA TRP A 363 -18.41 6.73 -8.27
C TRP A 363 -19.56 7.07 -9.21
N ALA A 364 -20.72 7.45 -8.64
CA ALA A 364 -21.92 7.80 -9.42
C ALA A 364 -21.67 8.95 -10.42
N ASP A 365 -20.81 9.90 -10.07
CA ASP A 365 -20.38 11.01 -10.91
C ASP A 365 -19.52 10.60 -12.12
N LEU A 366 -18.84 9.43 -12.05
CA LEU A 366 -18.05 8.85 -13.13
C LEU A 366 -18.86 7.86 -13.97
N ALA A 367 -20.04 7.45 -13.51
CA ALA A 367 -20.85 6.43 -14.18
C ALA A 367 -21.26 6.85 -15.59
N THR A 368 -21.15 5.90 -16.53
CA THR A 368 -21.59 6.13 -17.91
C THR A 368 -23.10 6.40 -17.94
N ALA A 369 -23.50 7.48 -18.59
CA ALA A 369 -24.89 7.89 -18.66
C ALA A 369 -25.80 6.78 -19.19
N GLY A 370 -26.86 6.44 -18.44
CA GLY A 370 -27.82 5.39 -18.78
C GLY A 370 -27.40 3.98 -18.38
N THR A 371 -26.25 3.81 -17.72
CA THR A 371 -25.84 2.50 -17.17
C THR A 371 -26.72 2.14 -15.97
N VAL A 372 -27.26 0.92 -15.99
CA VAL A 372 -28.06 0.37 -14.88
C VAL A 372 -27.14 -0.06 -13.74
N VAL A 373 -27.54 0.22 -12.51
CA VAL A 373 -26.82 -0.16 -11.28
C VAL A 373 -27.71 -1.09 -10.45
N PRO A 374 -27.25 -2.33 -10.11
CA PRO A 374 -26.05 -3.03 -10.59
C PRO A 374 -26.04 -3.26 -12.10
N THR A 375 -24.82 -3.28 -12.69
CA THR A 375 -24.64 -3.46 -14.13
C THR A 375 -24.59 -4.97 -14.47
N PRO A 376 -25.57 -5.52 -15.22
CA PRO A 376 -25.54 -6.93 -15.56
C PRO A 376 -24.46 -7.19 -16.62
N TRP A 377 -23.60 -8.20 -16.35
CA TRP A 377 -22.54 -8.60 -17.27
C TRP A 377 -22.45 -10.14 -17.37
N GLU A 378 -21.62 -10.61 -18.27
CA GLU A 378 -21.49 -12.03 -18.59
C GLU A 378 -20.67 -12.81 -17.52
N LYS A 379 -20.98 -12.59 -16.22
CA LYS A 379 -20.23 -13.09 -15.04
C LYS A 379 -20.06 -14.62 -15.05
N ALA A 380 -21.14 -15.38 -15.28
CA ALA A 380 -21.12 -16.83 -15.19
C ALA A 380 -20.12 -17.50 -16.15
N GLY A 381 -19.93 -16.92 -17.34
CA GLY A 381 -18.94 -17.41 -18.31
C GLY A 381 -17.52 -17.16 -17.85
N TYR A 382 -17.24 -15.98 -17.27
CA TYR A 382 -15.96 -15.67 -16.66
C TYR A 382 -15.66 -16.59 -15.47
N ASP A 383 -16.61 -16.75 -14.54
CA ASP A 383 -16.47 -17.60 -13.36
C ASP A 383 -16.15 -19.07 -13.72
N ALA A 384 -16.75 -19.60 -14.78
CA ALA A 384 -16.46 -20.97 -15.22
C ALA A 384 -15.03 -21.11 -15.76
N MET A 385 -14.61 -20.14 -16.58
CA MET A 385 -13.28 -20.11 -17.20
C MET A 385 -12.18 -19.92 -16.15
N ASP A 386 -12.38 -19.04 -15.18
CA ASP A 386 -11.37 -18.76 -14.15
C ASP A 386 -11.26 -19.89 -13.14
N ARG A 387 -12.36 -20.55 -12.73
CA ARG A 387 -12.30 -21.75 -11.88
C ARG A 387 -11.48 -22.88 -12.50
N GLU A 388 -11.64 -23.14 -13.80
CA GLU A 388 -10.85 -24.14 -14.53
C GLU A 388 -9.35 -23.80 -14.45
N TYR A 389 -9.02 -22.53 -14.65
CA TYR A 389 -7.65 -22.03 -14.56
C TYR A 389 -7.07 -22.21 -13.15
N GLN A 390 -7.78 -21.78 -12.10
CA GLN A 390 -7.29 -21.84 -10.72
C GLN A 390 -7.00 -23.29 -10.29
N GLN A 391 -7.88 -24.24 -10.63
CA GLN A 391 -7.67 -25.65 -10.33
C GLN A 391 -6.40 -26.22 -11.01
N THR A 392 -6.24 -25.94 -12.30
CA THR A 392 -5.07 -26.42 -13.06
C THR A 392 -3.78 -25.77 -12.57
N ARG A 393 -3.81 -24.47 -12.28
CA ARG A 393 -2.67 -23.73 -11.75
C ARG A 393 -2.21 -24.27 -10.40
N THR A 394 -3.13 -24.52 -9.46
CA THR A 394 -2.80 -25.11 -8.16
C THR A 394 -2.08 -26.45 -8.31
N ALA A 395 -2.59 -27.35 -9.15
CA ALA A 395 -1.96 -28.64 -9.38
C ALA A 395 -0.53 -28.54 -9.97
N ILE A 396 -0.29 -27.54 -10.85
CA ILE A 396 1.07 -27.30 -11.39
C ILE A 396 1.99 -26.75 -10.30
N ASN A 397 1.54 -25.79 -9.48
CA ASN A 397 2.32 -25.21 -8.40
C ASN A 397 2.72 -26.27 -7.36
N ASP A 398 1.78 -27.12 -6.95
CA ASP A 398 2.05 -28.25 -6.05
C ASP A 398 3.14 -29.17 -6.62
N ARG A 399 3.03 -29.51 -7.91
CA ARG A 399 4.03 -30.34 -8.61
C ARG A 399 5.40 -29.66 -8.63
N VAL A 400 5.47 -28.36 -8.92
CA VAL A 400 6.75 -27.62 -8.88
C VAL A 400 7.36 -27.67 -7.47
N ALA A 401 6.55 -27.43 -6.43
CA ALA A 401 7.02 -27.49 -5.04
C ALA A 401 7.52 -28.89 -4.65
N GLU A 402 6.83 -29.95 -5.06
CA GLU A 402 7.26 -31.35 -4.83
C GLU A 402 8.58 -31.66 -5.53
N LEU A 403 8.71 -31.30 -6.81
CA LEU A 403 9.96 -31.51 -7.58
C LEU A 403 11.13 -30.77 -6.94
N MET A 404 10.95 -29.53 -6.48
CA MET A 404 12.01 -28.76 -5.83
C MET A 404 12.42 -29.38 -4.49
N ARG A 405 11.47 -29.77 -3.63
CA ARG A 405 11.75 -30.46 -2.35
C ARG A 405 12.44 -31.80 -2.53
N ALA A 406 12.09 -32.54 -3.60
CA ALA A 406 12.72 -33.81 -3.93
C ALA A 406 14.10 -33.67 -4.55
N GLY A 407 14.59 -32.47 -4.85
CA GLY A 407 15.84 -32.23 -5.55
C GLY A 407 15.84 -32.82 -6.98
N ALA A 408 14.71 -32.77 -7.66
CA ALA A 408 14.58 -33.30 -9.03
C ALA A 408 15.53 -32.60 -10.01
N PRO A 409 15.83 -33.20 -11.17
CA PRO A 409 16.65 -32.56 -12.19
C PRO A 409 16.18 -31.19 -12.58
N ALA A 410 17.10 -30.23 -12.71
CA ALA A 410 16.75 -28.83 -13.03
C ALA A 410 15.89 -28.70 -14.30
N GLY A 411 16.07 -29.56 -15.29
CA GLY A 411 15.26 -29.59 -16.51
C GLY A 411 13.78 -29.94 -16.27
N GLU A 412 13.50 -30.84 -15.30
CA GLU A 412 12.12 -31.22 -14.95
C GLU A 412 11.42 -30.08 -14.21
N ILE A 413 12.13 -29.44 -13.28
CA ILE A 413 11.62 -28.26 -12.55
C ILE A 413 11.34 -27.12 -13.55
N ALA A 414 12.27 -26.82 -14.46
CA ALA A 414 12.11 -25.79 -15.47
C ALA A 414 10.92 -26.06 -16.41
N ALA A 415 10.71 -27.32 -16.82
CA ALA A 415 9.58 -27.70 -17.66
C ALA A 415 8.24 -27.51 -16.93
N ALA A 416 8.16 -27.86 -15.64
CA ALA A 416 6.93 -27.65 -14.85
C ALA A 416 6.63 -26.16 -14.61
N LYS A 417 7.65 -25.34 -14.35
CA LYS A 417 7.53 -23.88 -14.24
C LYS A 417 7.01 -23.28 -15.57
N ALA A 418 7.61 -23.67 -16.70
CA ALA A 418 7.22 -23.18 -18.03
C ALA A 418 5.77 -23.55 -18.37
N GLU A 419 5.30 -24.75 -18.01
CA GLU A 419 3.88 -25.15 -18.18
C GLU A 419 2.94 -24.22 -17.41
N GLY A 420 3.29 -23.83 -16.17
CA GLY A 420 2.50 -22.89 -15.37
C GLY A 420 2.47 -21.48 -15.96
N GLU A 421 3.58 -21.01 -16.51
CA GLU A 421 3.66 -19.70 -17.18
C GLU A 421 2.85 -19.67 -18.49
N ASP A 422 2.93 -20.74 -19.29
CA ASP A 422 2.15 -20.87 -20.52
C ASP A 422 0.65 -20.97 -20.24
N LEU A 423 0.26 -21.72 -19.19
CA LEU A 423 -1.13 -21.77 -18.73
C LEU A 423 -1.61 -20.36 -18.33
N SER A 424 -0.82 -19.63 -17.56
CA SER A 424 -1.19 -18.27 -17.09
C SER A 424 -1.35 -17.30 -18.26
N ARG A 425 -0.47 -17.34 -19.25
CA ARG A 425 -0.55 -16.52 -20.45
C ARG A 425 -1.77 -16.85 -21.30
N SER A 426 -1.99 -18.14 -21.59
CA SER A 426 -3.12 -18.60 -22.40
C SER A 426 -4.47 -18.28 -21.73
N HIS A 427 -4.54 -18.39 -20.40
CA HIS A 427 -5.73 -17.99 -19.64
C HIS A 427 -5.99 -16.49 -19.80
N GLN A 428 -4.96 -15.63 -19.61
CA GLN A 428 -5.12 -14.19 -19.74
C GLN A 428 -5.57 -13.78 -21.15
N GLU A 429 -5.02 -14.40 -22.20
CA GLU A 429 -5.47 -14.17 -23.58
C GLU A 429 -6.95 -14.54 -23.78
N ARG A 430 -7.42 -15.63 -23.14
CA ARG A 430 -8.84 -16.02 -23.16
C ARG A 430 -9.72 -15.01 -22.43
N VAL A 431 -9.28 -14.47 -21.28
CA VAL A 431 -9.98 -13.44 -20.52
C VAL A 431 -10.09 -12.15 -21.32
N ASP A 432 -8.98 -11.68 -21.90
CA ASP A 432 -8.96 -10.47 -22.71
C ASP A 432 -9.90 -10.59 -23.93
N ALA A 433 -9.88 -11.74 -24.60
CA ALA A 433 -10.80 -12.03 -25.72
C ALA A 433 -12.26 -12.11 -25.27
N TYR A 434 -12.53 -12.58 -24.05
CA TYR A 434 -13.87 -12.63 -23.47
C TYR A 434 -14.41 -11.22 -23.22
N PHE A 435 -13.65 -10.37 -22.53
CA PHE A 435 -14.06 -9.01 -22.24
C PHE A 435 -14.11 -8.11 -23.49
N ALA A 436 -13.25 -8.36 -24.47
CA ALA A 436 -13.29 -7.61 -25.73
C ALA A 436 -14.62 -7.72 -26.48
N ARG A 437 -15.40 -8.80 -26.23
CA ARG A 437 -16.72 -9.04 -26.85
C ARG A 437 -17.87 -8.47 -26.04
N SER A 438 -17.65 -8.06 -24.79
CA SER A 438 -18.72 -7.53 -23.96
C SER A 438 -19.17 -6.15 -24.44
N ARG A 439 -20.48 -5.94 -24.45
CA ARG A 439 -21.10 -4.63 -24.75
C ARG A 439 -20.79 -3.57 -23.69
N PHE A 440 -20.31 -3.99 -22.53
CA PHE A 440 -20.00 -3.10 -21.41
C PHE A 440 -18.54 -2.64 -21.37
N ARG A 441 -17.73 -3.03 -22.34
CA ARG A 441 -16.35 -2.61 -22.45
C ARG A 441 -16.25 -1.08 -22.50
N GLY A 442 -15.42 -0.49 -21.60
CA GLY A 442 -15.19 0.95 -21.48
C GLY A 442 -16.37 1.72 -20.85
N GLN A 443 -17.33 1.01 -20.23
CA GLN A 443 -18.39 1.64 -19.46
C GLN A 443 -18.05 1.61 -17.97
N VAL A 444 -18.30 2.72 -17.28
CA VAL A 444 -18.26 2.83 -15.83
C VAL A 444 -19.66 2.52 -15.28
N GLY A 445 -19.75 1.51 -14.42
CA GLY A 445 -21.00 1.03 -13.84
C GLY A 445 -20.80 0.45 -12.44
N ALA A 446 -21.50 -0.64 -12.12
CA ALA A 446 -21.31 -1.43 -10.90
C ALA A 446 -21.35 -2.91 -11.26
N PHE A 447 -20.20 -3.49 -11.55
CA PHE A 447 -20.02 -4.86 -12.00
C PHE A 447 -19.81 -5.79 -10.82
N GLU A 448 -20.73 -6.75 -10.62
CA GLU A 448 -20.68 -7.67 -9.49
C GLU A 448 -19.46 -8.59 -9.52
N GLY A 449 -18.88 -8.83 -8.34
CA GLY A 449 -17.66 -9.58 -8.10
C GLY A 449 -16.46 -8.65 -7.91
N ALA A 450 -16.01 -8.51 -6.66
CA ALA A 450 -14.84 -7.74 -6.24
C ALA A 450 -14.49 -8.09 -4.80
N GLY A 451 -13.30 -7.69 -4.31
CA GLY A 451 -12.92 -7.80 -2.90
C GLY A 451 -13.09 -9.22 -2.34
N TYR A 452 -12.68 -10.23 -3.10
CA TYR A 452 -12.80 -11.66 -2.75
C TYR A 452 -14.25 -12.17 -2.62
N CYS A 453 -15.25 -11.29 -2.87
CA CYS A 453 -16.67 -11.61 -2.78
C CYS A 453 -17.27 -11.77 -4.19
N SER A 454 -17.76 -12.99 -4.50
CA SER A 454 -18.41 -13.26 -5.78
C SER A 454 -19.76 -12.54 -5.92
N GLU A 455 -20.47 -12.29 -4.82
CA GLU A 455 -21.78 -11.66 -4.79
C GLU A 455 -21.83 -10.49 -3.81
N GLY A 456 -22.67 -9.49 -4.08
CA GLY A 456 -22.91 -8.36 -3.20
C GLY A 456 -21.74 -7.38 -3.06
N MET A 457 -20.71 -7.49 -3.88
CA MET A 457 -19.60 -6.57 -3.99
C MET A 457 -19.40 -6.19 -5.46
N TYR A 458 -19.11 -4.92 -5.72
CA TYR A 458 -19.11 -4.38 -7.08
C TYR A 458 -17.83 -3.57 -7.32
N ARG A 459 -17.32 -3.61 -8.58
CA ARG A 459 -16.22 -2.81 -9.09
C ARG A 459 -16.71 -1.86 -10.19
N ALA A 460 -15.90 -0.85 -10.53
CA ALA A 460 -16.33 0.26 -11.39
C ALA A 460 -16.40 -0.08 -12.88
N GLU A 461 -15.48 -0.90 -13.38
CA GLU A 461 -15.40 -1.28 -14.79
C GLU A 461 -15.31 -2.78 -14.97
N LEU A 462 -15.57 -3.24 -16.19
CA LEU A 462 -15.56 -4.68 -16.53
C LEU A 462 -14.18 -5.31 -16.31
N ASP A 463 -13.12 -4.57 -16.65
CA ASP A 463 -11.72 -5.00 -16.51
C ASP A 463 -10.85 -3.84 -16.00
N CYS A 464 -9.85 -4.18 -15.21
CA CYS A 464 -8.93 -3.26 -14.54
C CYS A 464 -7.64 -3.99 -14.17
N ILE A 465 -6.53 -3.28 -14.04
CA ILE A 465 -5.28 -3.86 -13.51
C ILE A 465 -5.45 -4.45 -12.10
N MET A 466 -6.42 -3.95 -11.29
CA MET A 466 -6.76 -4.52 -9.98
C MET A 466 -7.66 -5.76 -10.07
N PHE A 467 -8.09 -6.16 -11.28
CA PHE A 467 -8.98 -7.30 -11.49
C PHE A 467 -8.28 -8.48 -12.18
N THR A 468 -7.71 -8.26 -13.37
CA THR A 468 -7.09 -9.34 -14.14
C THR A 468 -5.65 -9.02 -14.50
N LYS A 469 -4.85 -10.04 -14.78
CA LYS A 469 -3.41 -9.91 -15.03
C LYS A 469 -3.09 -9.10 -16.29
N GLY A 470 -1.88 -8.58 -16.31
CA GLY A 470 -1.30 -7.85 -17.44
C GLY A 470 -1.32 -6.34 -17.23
N VAL A 471 -0.38 -5.66 -17.86
CA VAL A 471 -0.29 -4.20 -17.84
C VAL A 471 -1.47 -3.65 -18.66
N LYS A 472 -2.46 -3.14 -17.96
CA LYS A 472 -3.70 -2.57 -18.49
C LYS A 472 -4.12 -1.36 -17.64
N PRO A 473 -5.03 -0.49 -18.13
CA PRO A 473 -5.40 0.71 -17.39
C PRO A 473 -6.01 0.42 -16.02
N PHE A 474 -5.76 1.29 -15.06
CA PHE A 474 -6.60 1.42 -13.88
C PHE A 474 -8.01 1.87 -14.30
N CYS A 475 -9.05 1.35 -13.68
CA CYS A 475 -10.42 1.81 -13.89
C CYS A 475 -10.62 3.26 -13.40
N ALA A 476 -11.71 3.89 -13.77
CA ALA A 476 -11.98 5.29 -13.42
C ALA A 476 -11.97 5.54 -11.90
N ALA A 477 -12.50 4.60 -11.10
CA ALA A 477 -12.50 4.71 -9.65
C ALA A 477 -11.09 4.58 -9.06
N CYS A 478 -10.29 3.64 -9.56
CA CYS A 478 -8.89 3.47 -9.19
C CYS A 478 -8.07 4.72 -9.50
N ARG A 479 -8.19 5.26 -10.73
CA ARG A 479 -7.50 6.50 -11.12
C ARG A 479 -7.84 7.66 -10.20
N ARG A 480 -9.13 7.84 -9.85
CA ARG A 480 -9.55 8.87 -8.91
C ARG A 480 -8.94 8.68 -7.52
N GLY A 481 -8.88 7.44 -7.02
CA GLY A 481 -8.21 7.13 -5.75
C GLY A 481 -6.74 7.50 -5.75
N ILE A 482 -6.00 7.13 -6.79
CA ILE A 482 -4.58 7.45 -6.98
C ILE A 482 -4.36 8.97 -7.04
N LEU A 483 -5.16 9.69 -7.84
CA LEU A 483 -5.04 11.14 -7.99
C LEU A 483 -5.27 11.88 -6.68
N ARG A 484 -6.24 11.44 -5.87
CA ARG A 484 -6.50 12.02 -4.55
C ARG A 484 -5.28 11.93 -3.62
N VAL A 485 -4.52 10.82 -3.69
CA VAL A 485 -3.28 10.67 -2.91
C VAL A 485 -2.16 11.55 -3.46
N ILE A 486 -1.98 11.61 -4.79
CA ILE A 486 -0.97 12.49 -5.43
C ILE A 486 -1.22 13.96 -5.04
N GLU A 487 -2.48 14.41 -5.11
CA GLU A 487 -2.86 15.79 -4.74
C GLU A 487 -2.53 16.12 -3.29
N ARG A 488 -2.70 15.15 -2.38
CA ARG A 488 -2.41 15.32 -0.96
C ARG A 488 -0.92 15.49 -0.66
N HIS A 489 -0.03 14.90 -1.43
CA HIS A 489 1.42 15.08 -1.25
C HIS A 489 1.92 16.42 -1.80
N GLY A 490 1.11 17.16 -2.54
CA GLY A 490 1.46 18.48 -3.05
C GLY A 490 1.38 19.59 -2.01
N GLU A 491 2.25 20.60 -2.13
CA GLU A 491 2.16 21.89 -1.43
C GLU A 491 1.32 22.90 -2.22
#